data_bda3797d277d7c2b6b234b99353eb93d
#
_entry.id   bda3797d277d7c2b6b234b99353eb93d
#
_cell.length_a   1.000
_cell.length_b   1.000
_cell.length_c   1.000
_cell.angle_alpha   90.00
_cell.angle_beta   90.00
_cell.angle_gamma   90.00
#
_symmetry.space_group_name_H-M   'P 1'
#
loop_
_entity.id
_entity.type
_entity.pdbx_description
1 polymer ?
#
loop_
_entity_poly.entity_id
_entity_poly.type
_entity_poly.pdbx_seq_one_letter_code
_entity_poly.pdbx_strand_id
1 'polypeptide(L)'
;MLFFRKLFLPLQRYIMINSNVMSQIDIFETTSCKPEYVAAVNRLLLQLCSSPCEMSAEQLQNLVNEPNSRLLLLTVDGEVMGMCTVGFYTSPTGRKAWIEDVVVDAQCRGLHLGERLVASAVSFAEREGFNTLMLTSRPSRVAANRLYQKVGFERKETNVYLKVKK
;
A
#
# COMPACT_ATOMS: atom_id res chain seq x y z
N MET A 1 -39.31 -3.66 0.51
CA MET A 1 -38.22 -4.44 1.14
C MET A 1 -36.97 -3.57 1.07
N LEU A 2 -36.77 -2.75 2.14
CA LEU A 2 -35.67 -1.76 2.21
C LEU A 2 -34.39 -2.48 2.64
N PHE A 3 -33.40 -2.47 1.76
CA PHE A 3 -32.03 -2.87 2.12
C PHE A 3 -31.41 -1.81 3.03
N PHE A 4 -31.29 -2.11 4.31
CA PHE A 4 -30.43 -1.38 5.24
C PHE A 4 -28.96 -1.62 4.84
N ARG A 5 -28.38 -0.68 4.11
CA ARG A 5 -26.91 -0.54 4.03
C ARG A 5 -26.43 -0.14 5.42
N LYS A 6 -25.93 -1.11 6.18
CA LYS A 6 -25.15 -0.82 7.40
C LYS A 6 -23.97 0.06 7.00
N LEU A 7 -24.06 1.34 7.34
CA LEU A 7 -22.94 2.27 7.33
C LEU A 7 -21.96 1.78 8.44
N PHE A 8 -20.97 0.98 8.05
CA PHE A 8 -19.81 0.77 8.89
C PHE A 8 -18.97 2.04 8.79
N LEU A 9 -19.18 2.97 9.70
CA LEU A 9 -18.24 4.05 9.96
C LEU A 9 -16.93 3.41 10.50
N PRO A 10 -15.79 3.56 9.81
CA PRO A 10 -14.53 3.05 10.34
C PRO A 10 -14.14 3.86 11.57
N LEU A 11 -14.13 3.20 12.72
CA LEU A 11 -13.87 3.75 14.06
C LEU A 11 -12.43 4.24 14.29
N GLN A 12 -11.59 4.35 13.25
CA GLN A 12 -10.18 4.74 13.39
C GLN A 12 -9.66 5.64 12.25
N ARG A 13 -10.42 6.68 11.90
CA ARG A 13 -9.98 7.69 10.91
C ARG A 13 -8.98 8.69 11.46
N TYR A 14 -8.77 8.74 12.77
CA TYR A 14 -7.96 9.77 13.41
C TYR A 14 -6.90 9.17 14.30
N ILE A 15 -5.73 9.79 14.33
CA ILE A 15 -4.66 9.55 15.31
C ILE A 15 -4.21 10.88 15.91
N MET A 16 -3.75 10.83 17.15
CA MET A 16 -3.08 11.97 17.79
C MET A 16 -1.63 12.02 17.29
N ILE A 17 -1.27 13.01 16.51
CA ILE A 17 0.10 13.23 16.03
C ILE A 17 0.89 14.10 17.00
N ASN A 18 0.20 15.03 17.69
CA ASN A 18 0.69 15.80 18.84
C ASN A 18 -0.42 15.90 19.86
N SER A 19 -0.08 16.13 21.12
CA SER A 19 -0.97 16.04 22.30
C SER A 19 -2.29 16.83 22.23
N ASN A 20 -2.58 17.58 21.14
CA ASN A 20 -3.78 18.41 21.00
C ASN A 20 -4.42 18.43 19.60
N VAL A 21 -3.93 17.68 18.61
CA VAL A 21 -4.49 17.70 17.25
C VAL A 21 -4.77 16.29 16.77
N MET A 22 -6.02 16.01 16.43
CA MET A 22 -6.42 14.76 15.78
C MET A 22 -6.27 14.91 14.28
N SER A 23 -5.34 14.17 13.66
CA SER A 23 -5.17 14.16 12.21
C SER A 23 -6.09 13.16 11.53
N GLN A 24 -6.69 13.60 10.44
CA GLN A 24 -7.49 12.73 9.60
C GLN A 24 -6.60 11.84 8.74
N ILE A 25 -6.85 10.53 8.78
CA ILE A 25 -6.12 9.54 7.99
C ILE A 25 -7.10 8.81 7.10
N ASP A 26 -6.88 8.89 5.81
CA ASP A 26 -7.60 8.12 4.81
C ASP A 26 -6.65 7.22 4.02
N ILE A 27 -7.15 6.03 3.64
CA ILE A 27 -6.47 5.11 2.73
C ILE A 27 -7.48 4.74 1.65
N PHE A 28 -7.11 4.97 0.41
CA PHE A 28 -8.00 4.76 -0.73
C PHE A 28 -7.24 4.28 -1.96
N GLU A 29 -7.93 3.58 -2.83
CA GLU A 29 -7.47 3.29 -4.19
C GLU A 29 -7.53 4.57 -5.02
N THR A 30 -6.42 4.96 -5.65
CA THR A 30 -6.47 6.07 -6.59
C THR A 30 -6.94 5.60 -7.96
N THR A 31 -7.94 6.31 -8.48
CA THR A 31 -8.55 6.06 -9.81
C THR A 31 -8.26 7.20 -10.79
N SER A 32 -7.39 8.13 -10.41
CA SER A 32 -7.03 9.28 -11.24
C SER A 32 -5.57 9.67 -11.04
N CYS A 33 -4.96 10.18 -12.11
CA CYS A 33 -3.64 10.79 -12.06
C CYS A 33 -3.79 12.30 -11.82
N LYS A 34 -3.37 12.77 -10.63
CA LYS A 34 -3.32 14.19 -10.30
C LYS A 34 -1.87 14.63 -10.16
N PRO A 35 -1.53 15.89 -10.49
CA PRO A 35 -0.15 16.39 -10.34
C PRO A 35 0.42 16.21 -8.92
N GLU A 36 -0.40 16.45 -7.90
CA GLU A 36 -0.03 16.26 -6.51
C GLU A 36 0.29 14.80 -6.16
N TYR A 37 -0.38 13.83 -6.81
CA TYR A 37 -0.08 12.40 -6.62
C TYR A 37 1.25 12.03 -7.26
N VAL A 38 1.56 12.56 -8.45
CA VAL A 38 2.87 12.35 -9.12
C VAL A 38 4.00 12.85 -8.23
N ALA A 39 3.87 14.08 -7.71
CA ALA A 39 4.86 14.68 -6.81
C ALA A 39 5.05 13.86 -5.54
N ALA A 40 3.95 13.42 -4.89
CA ALA A 40 3.99 12.64 -3.67
C ALA A 40 4.59 11.25 -3.91
N VAL A 41 4.20 10.55 -4.99
CA VAL A 41 4.76 9.25 -5.36
C VAL A 41 6.27 9.37 -5.55
N ASN A 42 6.75 10.38 -6.28
CA ASN A 42 8.19 10.59 -6.48
C ASN A 42 8.93 10.87 -5.15
N ARG A 43 8.36 11.67 -4.27
CA ARG A 43 8.91 11.91 -2.92
C ARG A 43 9.02 10.61 -2.12
N LEU A 44 8.04 9.73 -2.21
CA LEU A 44 8.03 8.43 -1.53
C LEU A 44 9.00 7.44 -2.18
N LEU A 45 9.12 7.43 -3.51
CA LEU A 45 10.08 6.60 -4.23
C LEU A 45 11.53 6.90 -3.85
N LEU A 46 11.88 8.17 -3.60
CA LEU A 46 13.20 8.54 -3.08
C LEU A 46 13.52 7.91 -1.72
N GLN A 47 12.52 7.56 -0.93
CA GLN A 47 12.68 6.91 0.38
C GLN A 47 12.63 5.38 0.29
N LEU A 48 12.06 4.86 -0.78
CA LEU A 48 11.88 3.43 -1.00
C LEU A 48 13.05 2.80 -1.78
N CYS A 49 13.45 3.46 -2.86
CA CYS A 49 14.44 2.94 -3.81
C CYS A 49 15.86 3.18 -3.33
N SER A 50 16.75 2.23 -3.62
CA SER A 50 18.20 2.38 -3.37
C SER A 50 18.96 3.02 -4.53
N SER A 51 18.31 3.17 -5.68
CA SER A 51 18.80 3.85 -6.89
C SER A 51 17.76 4.86 -7.35
N PRO A 52 18.13 5.88 -8.15
CA PRO A 52 17.17 6.84 -8.69
C PRO A 52 16.00 6.14 -9.37
N CYS A 53 14.80 6.48 -8.95
CA CYS A 53 13.55 5.94 -9.44
C CYS A 53 12.55 7.08 -9.49
N GLU A 54 12.03 7.36 -10.66
CA GLU A 54 11.09 8.46 -10.89
C GLU A 54 9.93 7.99 -11.76
N MET A 55 8.74 8.46 -11.46
CA MET A 55 7.51 8.14 -12.17
C MET A 55 6.98 9.41 -12.85
N SER A 56 6.78 9.35 -14.16
CA SER A 56 6.12 10.43 -14.91
C SER A 56 4.60 10.40 -14.69
N ALA A 57 3.93 11.50 -15.02
CA ALA A 57 2.47 11.55 -15.01
C ALA A 57 1.83 10.49 -15.94
N GLU A 58 2.43 10.26 -17.11
CA GLU A 58 1.97 9.22 -18.04
C GLU A 58 2.11 7.80 -17.43
N GLN A 59 3.22 7.51 -16.76
CA GLN A 59 3.44 6.23 -16.10
C GLN A 59 2.45 6.03 -14.95
N LEU A 60 2.17 7.07 -14.15
CA LEU A 60 1.17 7.00 -13.10
C LEU A 60 -0.24 6.79 -13.68
N GLN A 61 -0.59 7.48 -14.77
CA GLN A 61 -1.86 7.27 -15.43
C GLN A 61 -2.00 5.85 -15.99
N ASN A 62 -0.92 5.30 -16.56
CA ASN A 62 -0.90 3.92 -17.03
C ASN A 62 -1.08 2.93 -15.86
N LEU A 63 -0.39 3.15 -14.72
CA LEU A 63 -0.56 2.32 -13.53
C LEU A 63 -2.00 2.36 -13.00
N VAL A 64 -2.63 3.54 -12.96
CA VAL A 64 -4.02 3.71 -12.51
C VAL A 64 -5.02 2.99 -13.42
N ASN A 65 -4.72 2.94 -14.72
CA ASN A 65 -5.55 2.27 -15.73
C ASN A 65 -5.26 0.76 -15.85
N GLU A 66 -4.19 0.27 -15.19
CA GLU A 66 -3.79 -1.13 -15.28
C GLU A 66 -4.85 -2.05 -14.64
N PRO A 67 -5.44 -3.00 -15.40
CA PRO A 67 -6.52 -3.84 -14.87
C PRO A 67 -6.06 -4.76 -13.73
N ASN A 68 -4.77 -5.09 -13.66
CA ASN A 68 -4.19 -6.03 -12.71
C ASN A 68 -3.36 -5.39 -11.61
N SER A 69 -3.49 -4.07 -11.41
CA SER A 69 -2.80 -3.34 -10.35
C SER A 69 -3.71 -2.30 -9.72
N ARG A 70 -3.51 -2.07 -8.42
CA ARG A 70 -4.20 -1.02 -7.66
C ARG A 70 -3.19 -0.27 -6.81
N LEU A 71 -3.09 1.03 -7.03
CA LEU A 71 -2.29 1.91 -6.20
C LEU A 71 -3.15 2.41 -5.03
N LEU A 72 -2.76 2.04 -3.82
CA LEU A 72 -3.36 2.56 -2.60
C LEU A 72 -2.52 3.73 -2.09
N LEU A 73 -3.16 4.86 -1.86
CA LEU A 73 -2.56 6.05 -1.25
C LEU A 73 -3.07 6.20 0.18
N LEU A 74 -2.15 6.54 1.07
CA LEU A 74 -2.43 6.92 2.44
C LEU A 74 -2.24 8.42 2.58
N THR A 75 -3.26 9.12 3.09
CA THR A 75 -3.17 10.56 3.37
C THR A 75 -3.27 10.83 4.87
N VAL A 76 -2.61 11.90 5.27
CA VAL A 76 -2.72 12.53 6.60
C VAL A 76 -3.13 13.96 6.35
N ASP A 77 -4.29 14.38 6.87
CA ASP A 77 -4.87 15.71 6.67
C ASP A 77 -4.94 16.14 5.19
N GLY A 78 -5.21 15.15 4.30
CA GLY A 78 -5.32 15.35 2.86
C GLY A 78 -3.99 15.27 2.09
N GLU A 79 -2.85 15.28 2.75
CA GLU A 79 -1.53 15.12 2.11
C GLU A 79 -1.16 13.63 1.99
N VAL A 80 -0.68 13.21 0.81
CA VAL A 80 -0.24 11.82 0.59
C VAL A 80 1.07 11.56 1.34
N MET A 81 1.01 10.68 2.33
CA MET A 81 2.12 10.33 3.22
C MET A 81 2.52 8.85 3.16
N GLY A 82 1.89 8.07 2.32
CA GLY A 82 2.27 6.68 2.10
C GLY A 82 1.60 6.09 0.88
N MET A 83 2.16 5.00 0.40
CA MET A 83 1.59 4.24 -0.71
C MET A 83 1.95 2.75 -0.62
N CYS A 84 1.16 1.93 -1.29
CA CYS A 84 1.54 0.59 -1.71
C CYS A 84 0.77 0.21 -2.98
N THR A 85 1.29 -0.74 -3.74
CA THR A 85 0.62 -1.30 -4.90
C THR A 85 0.16 -2.73 -4.59
N VAL A 86 -1.05 -3.10 -5.01
CA VAL A 86 -1.52 -4.48 -5.02
C VAL A 86 -1.61 -4.93 -6.47
N GLY A 87 -0.66 -5.78 -6.87
CA GLY A 87 -0.69 -6.44 -8.17
C GLY A 87 -1.35 -7.81 -8.08
N PHE A 88 -2.03 -8.28 -9.13
CA PHE A 88 -2.69 -9.58 -9.09
C PHE A 88 -2.76 -10.27 -10.45
N TYR A 89 -2.85 -11.58 -10.41
CA TYR A 89 -2.94 -12.43 -11.61
C TYR A 89 -3.65 -13.75 -11.30
N THR A 90 -4.06 -14.43 -12.36
CA THR A 90 -4.62 -15.78 -12.27
C THR A 90 -3.65 -16.79 -12.88
N SER A 91 -3.48 -17.93 -12.21
CA SER A 91 -2.69 -19.07 -12.66
C SER A 91 -3.52 -20.35 -12.51
N PRO A 92 -3.09 -21.49 -13.06
CA PRO A 92 -3.79 -22.77 -12.86
C PRO A 92 -4.00 -23.15 -11.38
N THR A 93 -3.19 -22.61 -10.48
CA THR A 93 -3.30 -22.83 -9.03
C THR A 93 -4.14 -21.78 -8.30
N GLY A 94 -4.87 -20.93 -9.04
CA GLY A 94 -5.80 -19.95 -8.50
C GLY A 94 -5.40 -18.49 -8.69
N ARG A 95 -6.20 -17.61 -8.09
CA ARG A 95 -5.98 -16.15 -8.10
C ARG A 95 -4.97 -15.79 -7.02
N LYS A 96 -4.00 -14.95 -7.36
CA LYS A 96 -2.90 -14.53 -6.48
C LYS A 96 -2.75 -13.02 -6.52
N ALA A 97 -2.43 -12.44 -5.37
CA ALA A 97 -2.09 -11.04 -5.25
C ALA A 97 -0.74 -10.83 -4.56
N TRP A 98 -0.10 -9.71 -4.87
CA TRP A 98 1.17 -9.28 -4.29
C TRP A 98 1.07 -7.84 -3.82
N ILE A 99 1.67 -7.56 -2.66
CA ILE A 99 1.88 -6.18 -2.20
C ILE A 99 3.29 -5.77 -2.58
N GLU A 100 3.38 -4.65 -3.30
CA GLU A 100 4.64 -4.04 -3.74
C GLU A 100 4.74 -2.59 -3.23
N ASP A 101 5.94 -2.06 -3.22
CA ASP A 101 6.25 -0.64 -3.00
C ASP A 101 5.66 -0.04 -1.72
N VAL A 102 5.62 -0.82 -0.63
CA VAL A 102 5.13 -0.32 0.66
C VAL A 102 6.09 0.71 1.22
N VAL A 103 5.62 1.94 1.32
CA VAL A 103 6.37 3.05 1.92
C VAL A 103 5.44 4.01 2.66
N VAL A 104 5.90 4.50 3.81
CA VAL A 104 5.30 5.62 4.56
C VAL A 104 6.39 6.65 4.75
N ASP A 105 6.04 7.92 4.52
CA ASP A 105 6.94 9.06 4.67
C ASP A 105 7.65 9.03 6.03
N ALA A 106 8.93 9.35 6.03
CA ALA A 106 9.76 9.33 7.23
C ALA A 106 9.21 10.23 8.35
N GLN A 107 8.53 11.32 7.98
CA GLN A 107 7.90 12.26 8.92
C GLN A 107 6.74 11.63 9.70
N CYS A 108 6.13 10.57 9.15
CA CYS A 108 4.98 9.88 9.73
C CYS A 108 5.35 8.50 10.33
N ARG A 109 6.63 8.20 10.50
CA ARG A 109 7.07 6.95 11.13
C ARG A 109 6.70 6.92 12.62
N GLY A 110 6.54 5.73 13.17
CA GLY A 110 6.13 5.55 14.56
C GLY A 110 4.63 5.72 14.83
N LEU A 111 3.86 6.18 13.84
CA LEU A 111 2.42 6.41 13.95
C LEU A 111 1.57 5.21 13.50
N HIS A 112 2.15 4.04 13.37
CA HIS A 112 1.50 2.80 12.90
C HIS A 112 0.83 2.90 11.52
N LEU A 113 1.16 3.92 10.72
CA LEU A 113 0.53 4.13 9.41
C LEU A 113 0.87 3.03 8.40
N GLY A 114 2.10 2.49 8.44
CA GLY A 114 2.46 1.34 7.61
C GLY A 114 1.62 0.10 7.89
N GLU A 115 1.31 -0.15 9.18
CA GLU A 115 0.42 -1.24 9.60
C GLU A 115 -1.00 -1.05 9.04
N ARG A 116 -1.54 0.17 9.13
CA ARG A 116 -2.86 0.51 8.56
C ARG A 116 -2.88 0.36 7.04
N LEU A 117 -1.82 0.82 6.37
CA LEU A 117 -1.70 0.73 4.91
C LEU A 117 -1.69 -0.74 4.44
N VAL A 118 -0.87 -1.59 5.07
CA VAL A 118 -0.81 -3.02 4.74
C VAL A 118 -2.11 -3.73 5.11
N ALA A 119 -2.73 -3.43 6.25
CA ALA A 119 -4.03 -3.97 6.61
C ALA A 119 -5.13 -3.59 5.59
N SER A 120 -5.08 -2.37 5.04
CA SER A 120 -5.99 -1.94 3.96
C SER A 120 -5.76 -2.74 2.67
N ALA A 121 -4.51 -3.04 2.32
CA ALA A 121 -4.18 -3.89 1.18
C ALA A 121 -4.68 -5.35 1.39
N VAL A 122 -4.56 -5.89 2.61
CA VAL A 122 -5.12 -7.20 2.97
C VAL A 122 -6.65 -7.19 2.80
N SER A 123 -7.33 -6.21 3.39
CA SER A 123 -8.79 -6.08 3.27
C SER A 123 -9.25 -5.88 1.83
N PHE A 124 -8.47 -5.17 1.01
CA PHE A 124 -8.71 -5.05 -0.43
C PHE A 124 -8.65 -6.42 -1.10
N ALA A 125 -7.57 -7.17 -0.89
CA ALA A 125 -7.38 -8.48 -1.49
C ALA A 125 -8.48 -9.47 -1.10
N GLU A 126 -8.92 -9.46 0.16
CA GLU A 126 -10.02 -10.29 0.66
C GLU A 126 -11.36 -9.96 -0.03
N ARG A 127 -11.70 -8.66 -0.17
CA ARG A 127 -12.91 -8.22 -0.86
C ARG A 127 -12.94 -8.63 -2.33
N GLU A 128 -11.78 -8.59 -2.99
CA GLU A 128 -11.62 -9.02 -4.38
C GLU A 128 -11.57 -10.56 -4.54
N GLY A 129 -11.64 -11.31 -3.44
CA GLY A 129 -11.65 -12.77 -3.44
C GLY A 129 -10.29 -13.40 -3.73
N PHE A 130 -9.18 -12.74 -3.37
CA PHE A 130 -7.84 -13.32 -3.42
C PHE A 130 -7.59 -14.13 -2.15
N ASN A 131 -7.39 -15.44 -2.32
CA ASN A 131 -7.10 -16.34 -1.19
C ASN A 131 -5.61 -16.39 -0.82
N THR A 132 -4.76 -15.81 -1.65
CA THR A 132 -3.31 -15.77 -1.44
C THR A 132 -2.81 -14.36 -1.71
N LEU A 133 -2.27 -13.73 -0.67
CA LEU A 133 -1.61 -12.43 -0.74
C LEU A 133 -0.16 -12.61 -0.29
N MET A 134 0.76 -12.17 -1.09
CA MET A 134 2.20 -12.31 -0.88
C MET A 134 2.89 -10.96 -0.92
N LEU A 135 4.09 -10.91 -0.39
CA LEU A 135 5.04 -9.81 -0.53
C LEU A 135 6.47 -10.33 -0.39
N THR A 136 7.43 -9.55 -0.84
CA THR A 136 8.84 -9.80 -0.53
C THR A 136 9.41 -8.66 0.30
N SER A 137 10.32 -9.00 1.20
CA SER A 137 11.01 -8.02 2.04
C SER A 137 12.44 -8.47 2.32
N ARG A 138 13.39 -7.54 2.21
CA ARG A 138 14.80 -7.84 2.56
C ARG A 138 14.91 -8.09 4.07
N PRO A 139 15.77 -9.02 4.51
CA PRO A 139 16.01 -9.26 5.94
C PRO A 139 16.44 -8.00 6.71
N SER A 140 17.18 -7.10 6.07
CA SER A 140 17.63 -5.84 6.66
C SER A 140 16.49 -4.86 7.00
N ARG A 141 15.30 -5.01 6.40
CA ARG A 141 14.12 -4.19 6.71
C ARG A 141 13.40 -4.70 7.96
N VAL A 142 14.11 -4.72 9.10
CA VAL A 142 13.63 -5.33 10.36
C VAL A 142 12.25 -4.79 10.79
N ALA A 143 12.06 -3.47 10.75
CA ALA A 143 10.79 -2.84 11.14
C ALA A 143 9.62 -3.27 10.23
N ALA A 144 9.84 -3.32 8.91
CA ALA A 144 8.83 -3.77 7.95
C ALA A 144 8.51 -5.26 8.14
N ASN A 145 9.53 -6.11 8.34
CA ASN A 145 9.32 -7.53 8.59
C ASN A 145 8.49 -7.79 9.86
N ARG A 146 8.71 -7.03 10.94
CA ARG A 146 7.87 -7.10 12.16
C ARG A 146 6.44 -6.65 11.89
N LEU A 147 6.26 -5.59 11.11
CA LEU A 147 4.95 -5.08 10.70
C LEU A 147 4.17 -6.15 9.94
N TYR A 148 4.76 -6.79 8.94
CA TYR A 148 4.09 -7.82 8.15
C TYR A 148 3.63 -8.99 9.02
N GLN A 149 4.47 -9.47 9.93
CA GLN A 149 4.09 -10.52 10.87
C GLN A 149 2.94 -10.08 11.79
N LYS A 150 2.94 -8.84 12.27
CA LYS A 150 1.88 -8.28 13.10
C LYS A 150 0.53 -8.20 12.36
N VAL A 151 0.55 -7.95 11.06
CA VAL A 151 -0.64 -7.93 10.20
C VAL A 151 -1.07 -9.34 9.74
N GLY A 152 -0.36 -10.38 10.17
CA GLY A 152 -0.75 -11.77 9.92
C GLY A 152 0.00 -12.46 8.77
N PHE A 153 1.02 -11.82 8.19
CA PHE A 153 1.86 -12.52 7.21
C PHE A 153 2.80 -13.50 7.88
N GLU A 154 2.89 -14.68 7.33
CA GLU A 154 3.84 -15.70 7.73
C GLU A 154 5.08 -15.67 6.83
N ARG A 155 6.26 -15.80 7.43
CA ARG A 155 7.50 -15.98 6.67
C ARG A 155 7.50 -17.36 6.01
N LYS A 156 7.69 -17.38 4.70
CA LYS A 156 7.89 -18.65 3.96
C LYS A 156 9.38 -18.93 3.76
N GLU A 157 9.75 -20.18 3.89
CA GLU A 157 11.07 -20.67 3.52
C GLU A 157 11.08 -20.97 2.01
N THR A 158 11.53 -20.00 1.23
CA THR A 158 11.56 -20.06 -0.22
C THR A 158 12.67 -19.16 -0.77
N ASN A 159 13.10 -19.43 -2.00
CA ASN A 159 14.07 -18.59 -2.70
C ASN A 159 13.35 -17.68 -3.67
N VAL A 160 13.82 -16.45 -3.78
CA VAL A 160 13.42 -15.49 -4.82
C VAL A 160 14.55 -15.38 -5.82
N TYR A 161 14.26 -15.63 -7.09
CA TYR A 161 15.21 -15.52 -8.19
C TYR A 161 14.89 -14.30 -9.03
N LEU A 162 15.90 -13.46 -9.29
CA LEU A 162 15.80 -12.26 -10.11
C LEU A 162 16.66 -12.42 -11.36
N LYS A 163 16.06 -12.19 -12.55
CA LYS A 163 16.78 -12.05 -13.82
C LYS A 163 16.53 -10.66 -14.36
N VAL A 164 17.56 -9.87 -14.46
CA VAL A 164 17.50 -8.53 -15.06
C VAL A 164 18.01 -8.62 -16.49
N LYS A 165 17.30 -7.98 -17.43
CA LYS A 165 17.79 -7.81 -18.80
C LYS A 165 19.00 -6.85 -18.76
N LYS A 166 20.14 -7.33 -19.26
CA LYS A 166 21.33 -6.50 -19.46
C LYS A 166 21.16 -5.59 -20.66
#